data_e6ee4ff39600d9da9ac1041e4cdd6675
#
_entry.id   e6ee4ff39600d9da9ac1041e4cdd6675
#
_cell.length_a   1.000
_cell.length_b   1.000
_cell.length_c   1.000
_cell.angle_alpha   90.00
_cell.angle_beta   90.00
_cell.angle_gamma   90.00
#
_symmetry.space_group_name_H-M   'P 1'
#
loop_
_entity.id
_entity.type
_entity.pdbx_description
1 polymer ?
#
loop_
_entity_poly.entity_id
_entity_poly.type
_entity_poly.pdbx_seq_one_letter_code
_entity_poly.pdbx_strand_id
1 'polypeptide(L)'
;MNVITKTVQLPDGRAITIETGKVAKQADGSAVLKMGNTVLLATVCAAKEAVPGTDFMPLQVDYREQYAAAGRFPGGFTKREGKPSDNEILTSRLVDRALRPLFPSDYHTEVYVQIMLLSADGVDQPDALAGFAASCAMA
;
A
#
# COMPACT_ATOMS: atom_id res chain seq x y z
N MET A 1 -16.91 6.94 11.56
CA MET A 1 -15.69 6.15 11.79
C MET A 1 -14.71 7.01 12.56
N ASN A 2 -14.22 6.54 13.69
CA ASN A 2 -13.27 7.31 14.48
C ASN A 2 -11.87 7.17 13.86
N VAL A 3 -11.12 8.26 13.80
CA VAL A 3 -9.72 8.24 13.37
C VAL A 3 -8.89 7.64 14.52
N ILE A 4 -8.14 6.60 14.23
CA ILE A 4 -7.22 5.96 15.16
C ILE A 4 -5.81 6.24 14.70
N THR A 5 -4.97 6.73 15.61
CA THR A 5 -3.56 7.01 15.34
C THR A 5 -2.69 6.26 16.34
N LYS A 6 -1.69 5.55 15.85
CA LYS A 6 -0.69 4.85 16.65
C LYS A 6 0.71 5.22 16.18
N THR A 7 1.63 5.38 17.12
CA THR A 7 3.04 5.66 16.82
C THR A 7 3.93 4.58 17.40
N VAL A 8 4.81 4.05 16.58
CA VAL A 8 5.82 3.05 16.95
C VAL A 8 7.19 3.70 16.90
N GLN A 9 7.93 3.63 18.00
CA GLN A 9 9.31 4.10 18.06
C GLN A 9 10.26 2.99 17.63
N LEU A 10 11.16 3.29 16.69
CA LEU A 10 12.23 2.40 16.31
C LEU A 10 13.45 2.57 17.24
N PRO A 11 14.29 1.53 17.39
CA PRO A 11 15.48 1.60 18.22
C PRO A 11 16.50 2.69 17.81
N ASP A 12 16.46 3.11 16.57
CA ASP A 12 17.30 4.16 15.99
C ASP A 12 16.78 5.59 16.22
N GLY A 13 15.68 5.73 16.98
CA GLY A 13 15.05 7.00 17.32
C GLY A 13 14.05 7.53 16.28
N ARG A 14 13.88 6.84 15.13
CA ARG A 14 12.83 7.19 14.16
C ARG A 14 11.47 6.70 14.66
N ALA A 15 10.41 7.39 14.24
CA ALA A 15 9.05 7.03 14.60
C ALA A 15 8.22 6.75 13.35
N ILE A 16 7.44 5.66 13.39
CA ILE A 16 6.45 5.34 12.37
C ILE A 16 5.06 5.64 12.94
N THR A 17 4.31 6.51 12.28
CA THR A 17 2.94 6.82 12.67
C THR A 17 1.97 6.17 11.68
N ILE A 18 0.98 5.48 12.23
CA ILE A 18 -0.07 4.79 11.47
C ILE A 18 -1.40 5.45 11.81
N GLU A 19 -2.13 5.88 10.78
CA GLU A 19 -3.46 6.47 10.91
C GLU A 19 -4.47 5.63 10.10
N THR A 20 -5.61 5.30 10.68
CA THR A 20 -6.71 4.66 9.97
C THR A 20 -8.03 5.41 10.16
N GLY A 21 -8.99 5.25 9.24
CA GLY A 21 -10.31 5.87 9.31
C GLY A 21 -10.37 7.34 8.87
N LYS A 22 -9.27 7.95 8.44
CA LYS A 22 -9.21 9.35 8.00
C LYS A 22 -9.48 9.51 6.50
N VAL A 23 -8.82 8.72 5.68
CA VAL A 23 -8.92 8.74 4.22
C VAL A 23 -9.35 7.38 3.69
N ALA A 24 -9.73 7.31 2.42
CA ALA A 24 -10.16 6.09 1.73
C ALA A 24 -11.27 5.32 2.46
N LYS A 25 -12.29 6.04 2.95
CA LYS A 25 -13.39 5.50 3.77
C LYS A 25 -14.31 4.51 3.03
N GLN A 26 -14.19 4.41 1.71
CA GLN A 26 -14.95 3.48 0.89
C GLN A 26 -14.22 2.14 0.67
N ALA A 27 -12.93 2.07 1.00
CA ALA A 27 -12.18 0.82 1.01
C ALA A 27 -12.57 -0.02 2.23
N ASP A 28 -12.44 -1.33 2.12
CA ASP A 28 -12.71 -2.25 3.24
C ASP A 28 -11.69 -2.05 4.36
N GLY A 29 -10.42 -1.82 3.98
CA GLY A 29 -9.37 -1.43 4.91
C GLY A 29 -8.52 -0.30 4.34
N SER A 30 -8.04 0.60 5.20
CA SER A 30 -7.15 1.68 4.80
C SER A 30 -6.22 2.10 5.93
N ALA A 31 -4.97 2.37 5.59
CA ALA A 31 -3.98 2.88 6.52
C ALA A 31 -3.10 3.93 5.85
N VAL A 32 -2.83 5.02 6.56
CA VAL A 32 -1.80 6.00 6.21
C VAL A 32 -0.61 5.76 7.11
N LEU A 33 0.54 5.52 6.52
CA LEU A 33 1.79 5.32 7.22
C LEU A 33 2.71 6.52 6.96
N LYS A 34 3.27 7.05 8.03
CA LYS A 34 4.21 8.17 7.98
C LYS A 34 5.51 7.80 8.70
N MET A 35 6.63 8.11 8.06
CA MET A 35 7.96 8.05 8.66
C MET A 35 8.75 9.25 8.15
N GLY A 36 9.09 10.18 9.05
CA GLY A 36 9.62 11.48 8.63
C GLY A 36 8.62 12.21 7.72
N ASN A 37 9.08 12.63 6.54
CA ASN A 37 8.24 13.25 5.50
C ASN A 37 7.78 12.26 4.43
N THR A 38 8.14 10.99 4.56
CA THR A 38 7.63 9.91 3.68
C THR A 38 6.25 9.47 4.15
N VAL A 39 5.27 9.54 3.26
CA VAL A 39 3.87 9.20 3.55
C VAL A 39 3.35 8.24 2.50
N LEU A 40 2.84 7.11 2.97
CA LEU A 40 2.21 6.06 2.16
C LEU A 40 0.73 5.92 2.53
N LEU A 41 -0.11 5.74 1.53
CA LEU A 41 -1.50 5.30 1.70
C LEU A 41 -1.63 3.88 1.17
N ALA A 42 -2.04 2.97 2.03
CA ALA A 42 -2.41 1.61 1.64
C ALA A 42 -3.93 1.44 1.78
N THR A 43 -4.53 0.82 0.79
CA THR A 43 -5.96 0.49 0.76
C THR A 43 -6.16 -0.95 0.34
N VAL A 44 -7.16 -1.60 0.93
CA VAL A 44 -7.53 -2.98 0.63
C VAL A 44 -9.01 -3.02 0.32
N CYS A 45 -9.35 -3.67 -0.78
CA CYS A 45 -10.73 -3.97 -1.17
C CYS A 45 -10.85 -5.45 -1.50
N ALA A 46 -11.88 -6.10 -0.99
CA ALA A 46 -12.19 -7.48 -1.30
C ALA A 46 -13.54 -7.58 -2.03
N ALA A 47 -13.65 -8.49 -2.97
CA ALA A 47 -14.96 -8.81 -3.56
C ALA A 47 -15.85 -9.47 -2.51
N LYS A 48 -17.17 -9.30 -2.61
CA LYS A 48 -18.13 -9.86 -1.65
C LYS A 48 -18.27 -11.39 -1.78
N GLU A 49 -18.08 -11.90 -2.99
CA GLU A 49 -18.27 -13.32 -3.31
C GLU A 49 -17.14 -13.79 -4.21
N ALA A 50 -16.74 -15.05 -4.03
CA ALA A 50 -15.78 -15.70 -4.91
C ALA A 50 -16.44 -16.04 -6.27
N VAL A 51 -15.68 -15.97 -7.35
CA VAL A 51 -16.15 -16.41 -8.66
C VAL A 51 -16.30 -17.93 -8.63
N PRO A 52 -17.47 -18.49 -9.03
CA PRO A 52 -17.68 -19.94 -9.04
C PRO A 52 -16.62 -20.67 -9.89
N GLY A 53 -16.05 -21.75 -9.34
CA GLY A 53 -15.03 -22.56 -10.00
C GLY A 53 -13.60 -22.04 -9.84
N THR A 54 -13.36 -21.01 -9.05
CA THR A 54 -12.02 -20.54 -8.72
C THR A 54 -11.45 -21.39 -7.58
N ASP A 55 -10.29 -22.00 -7.79
CA ASP A 55 -9.57 -22.86 -6.85
C ASP A 55 -8.32 -22.20 -6.25
N PHE A 56 -8.14 -20.92 -6.49
CA PHE A 56 -7.04 -20.11 -5.97
C PHE A 56 -7.55 -18.73 -5.50
N MET A 57 -6.73 -18.03 -4.72
CA MET A 57 -7.01 -16.64 -4.31
C MET A 57 -6.44 -15.66 -5.32
N PRO A 58 -7.27 -14.90 -6.03
CA PRO A 58 -6.81 -13.80 -6.89
C PRO A 58 -6.39 -12.60 -6.02
N LEU A 59 -5.10 -12.51 -5.68
CA LEU A 59 -4.52 -11.36 -4.99
C LEU A 59 -3.80 -10.49 -6.01
N GLN A 60 -4.19 -9.23 -6.08
CA GLN A 60 -3.50 -8.22 -6.86
C GLN A 60 -2.94 -7.15 -5.92
N VAL A 61 -1.64 -6.89 -6.03
CA VAL A 61 -0.95 -5.86 -5.28
C VAL A 61 -0.35 -4.85 -6.24
N ASP A 62 -0.68 -3.59 -6.04
CA ASP A 62 -0.17 -2.46 -6.83
C ASP A 62 0.57 -1.49 -5.91
N TYR A 63 1.83 -1.21 -6.23
CA TYR A 63 2.62 -0.17 -5.59
C TYR A 63 2.97 0.90 -6.61
N ARG A 64 2.70 2.16 -6.26
CA ARG A 64 2.91 3.31 -7.16
C ARG A 64 3.61 4.46 -6.46
N GLU A 65 4.67 4.94 -7.10
CA GLU A 65 5.38 6.17 -6.72
C GLU A 65 5.01 7.27 -7.70
N GLN A 66 4.16 8.20 -7.29
CA GLN A 66 3.72 9.28 -8.15
C GLN A 66 4.74 10.43 -8.15
N TYR A 67 4.94 11.07 -9.30
CA TYR A 67 5.81 12.25 -9.41
C TYR A 67 5.40 13.38 -8.45
N ALA A 68 4.10 13.52 -8.20
CA ALA A 68 3.56 14.49 -7.26
C ALA A 68 4.08 14.32 -5.83
N ALA A 69 4.44 13.09 -5.42
CA ALA A 69 5.01 12.82 -4.10
C ALA A 69 6.37 13.50 -3.88
N ALA A 70 7.11 13.76 -4.96
CA ALA A 70 8.38 14.48 -4.95
C ALA A 70 8.23 15.96 -5.41
N GLY A 71 6.99 16.48 -5.45
CA GLY A 71 6.70 17.82 -5.91
C GLY A 71 6.99 18.07 -7.40
N ARG A 72 6.96 17.01 -8.20
CA ARG A 72 7.27 17.05 -9.64
C ARG A 72 6.05 16.63 -10.46
N PHE A 73 6.12 16.88 -11.75
CA PHE A 73 5.17 16.35 -12.74
C PHE A 73 5.89 15.50 -13.79
N PRO A 74 5.20 14.56 -14.45
CA PRO A 74 5.82 13.71 -15.45
C PRO A 74 6.43 14.51 -16.60
N GLY A 75 7.69 14.18 -16.96
CA GLY A 75 8.45 14.88 -17.99
C GLY A 75 8.26 14.35 -19.42
N GLY A 76 7.51 13.26 -19.60
CA GLY A 76 7.26 12.65 -20.89
C GLY A 76 6.34 13.49 -21.80
N PHE A 77 6.26 13.10 -23.08
CA PHE A 77 5.42 13.79 -24.06
C PHE A 77 3.95 13.89 -23.65
N THR A 78 3.40 12.83 -23.07
CA THR A 78 1.99 12.77 -22.63
C THR A 78 1.74 13.46 -21.27
N LYS A 79 2.78 13.86 -20.55
CA LYS A 79 2.67 14.43 -19.19
C LYS A 79 1.85 13.57 -18.21
N ARG A 80 1.97 12.26 -18.31
CA ARG A 80 1.26 11.27 -17.48
C ARG A 80 2.24 10.34 -16.76
N GLU A 81 1.79 9.72 -15.68
CA GLU A 81 2.59 8.78 -14.85
C GLU A 81 3.07 7.56 -15.64
N GLY A 82 2.33 7.11 -16.66
CA GLY A 82 2.71 5.99 -17.51
C GLY A 82 2.63 4.63 -16.80
N LYS A 83 3.42 3.67 -17.33
CA LYS A 83 3.51 2.31 -16.78
C LYS A 83 4.34 2.31 -15.49
N PRO A 84 4.12 1.32 -14.57
CA PRO A 84 4.97 1.13 -13.41
C PRO A 84 6.43 0.91 -13.83
N SER A 85 7.37 1.47 -13.05
CA SER A 85 8.80 1.19 -13.19
C SER A 85 9.13 -0.23 -12.70
N ASP A 86 10.30 -0.74 -13.07
CA ASP A 86 10.76 -2.05 -12.62
C ASP A 86 10.85 -2.14 -11.07
N ASN A 87 11.25 -1.05 -10.42
CA ASN A 87 11.29 -0.97 -8.96
C ASN A 87 9.89 -1.05 -8.33
N GLU A 88 8.91 -0.35 -8.90
CA GLU A 88 7.52 -0.44 -8.44
C GLU A 88 6.97 -1.85 -8.59
N ILE A 89 7.27 -2.53 -9.71
CA ILE A 89 6.85 -3.91 -9.94
C ILE A 89 7.51 -4.87 -8.94
N LEU A 90 8.81 -4.72 -8.70
CA LEU A 90 9.53 -5.56 -7.72
C LEU A 90 9.00 -5.37 -6.31
N THR A 91 8.73 -4.14 -5.92
CA THR A 91 8.12 -3.83 -4.61
C THR A 91 6.73 -4.43 -4.49
N SER A 92 5.89 -4.32 -5.51
CA SER A 92 4.56 -4.96 -5.54
C SER A 92 4.65 -6.48 -5.34
N ARG A 93 5.60 -7.13 -6.01
CA ARG A 93 5.83 -8.57 -5.90
C ARG A 93 6.35 -8.98 -4.52
N LEU A 94 7.20 -8.15 -3.92
CA LEU A 94 7.71 -8.40 -2.57
C LEU A 94 6.57 -8.33 -1.54
N VAL A 95 5.69 -7.33 -1.67
CA VAL A 95 4.51 -7.17 -0.80
C VAL A 95 3.53 -8.32 -1.01
N ASP A 96 3.22 -8.70 -2.26
CA ASP A 96 2.38 -9.87 -2.56
C ASP A 96 2.92 -11.14 -1.89
N ARG A 97 4.22 -11.40 -2.02
CA ARG A 97 4.87 -12.56 -1.42
C ARG A 97 4.77 -12.57 0.12
N ALA A 98 4.78 -11.40 0.74
CA ALA A 98 4.64 -11.27 2.19
C ALA A 98 3.20 -11.44 2.66
N LEU A 99 2.21 -10.95 1.90
CA LEU A 99 0.80 -10.95 2.28
C LEU A 99 0.08 -12.26 1.94
N ARG A 100 0.39 -12.87 0.81
CA ARG A 100 -0.30 -14.07 0.30
C ARG A 100 -0.37 -15.23 1.31
N PRO A 101 0.69 -15.58 2.06
CA PRO A 101 0.64 -16.64 3.05
C PRO A 101 -0.24 -16.34 4.28
N LEU A 102 -0.65 -15.10 4.49
CA LEU A 102 -1.49 -14.70 5.63
C LEU A 102 -2.96 -15.05 5.43
N PHE A 103 -3.38 -15.30 4.20
CA PHE A 103 -4.75 -15.68 3.89
C PHE A 103 -4.99 -17.17 4.16
N PRO A 104 -6.18 -17.55 4.66
CA PRO A 104 -6.57 -18.94 4.78
C PRO A 104 -6.56 -19.66 3.42
N SER A 105 -6.25 -20.97 3.43
CA SER A 105 -6.16 -21.78 2.19
C SER A 105 -7.49 -21.94 1.45
N ASP A 106 -8.60 -21.77 2.16
CA ASP A 106 -9.97 -21.83 1.64
C ASP A 106 -10.55 -20.46 1.22
N TYR A 107 -9.74 -19.41 1.29
CA TYR A 107 -10.13 -18.07 0.87
C TYR A 107 -9.89 -17.91 -0.64
N HIS A 108 -10.95 -17.81 -1.44
CA HIS A 108 -10.87 -17.74 -2.91
C HIS A 108 -11.47 -16.45 -3.48
N THR A 109 -11.75 -15.48 -2.63
CA THR A 109 -12.29 -14.20 -3.03
C THR A 109 -11.19 -13.27 -3.54
N GLU A 110 -11.47 -12.52 -4.59
CA GLU A 110 -10.54 -11.52 -5.14
C GLU A 110 -10.23 -10.43 -4.12
N VAL A 111 -8.94 -10.15 -3.94
CA VAL A 111 -8.44 -9.07 -3.08
C VAL A 111 -7.53 -8.15 -3.88
N TYR A 112 -7.80 -6.85 -3.81
CA TYR A 112 -6.98 -5.82 -4.40
C TYR A 112 -6.35 -4.94 -3.32
N VAL A 113 -5.03 -4.88 -3.32
CA VAL A 113 -4.24 -4.05 -2.41
C VAL A 113 -3.54 -2.97 -3.21
N GLN A 114 -3.84 -1.72 -2.92
CA GLN A 114 -3.20 -0.58 -3.56
C GLN A 114 -2.38 0.21 -2.55
N ILE A 115 -1.12 0.47 -2.89
CA ILE A 115 -0.19 1.25 -2.08
C ILE A 115 0.28 2.44 -2.91
N MET A 116 0.08 3.65 -2.40
CA MET A 116 0.44 4.88 -3.09
C MET A 116 1.39 5.71 -2.24
N LEU A 117 2.49 6.13 -2.83
CA LEU A 117 3.37 7.12 -2.23
C LEU A 117 2.75 8.52 -2.40
N LEU A 118 2.42 9.15 -1.27
CA LEU A 118 1.83 10.50 -1.26
C LEU A 118 2.86 11.61 -1.05
N SER A 119 3.94 11.30 -0.33
CA SER A 119 5.05 12.22 -0.09
C SER A 119 6.34 11.44 0.08
N ALA A 120 7.45 11.98 -0.44
CA ALA A 120 8.78 11.42 -0.32
C ALA A 120 9.79 12.50 0.03
N ASP A 121 10.68 12.22 0.98
CA ASP A 121 11.76 13.12 1.38
C ASP A 121 13.13 12.70 0.83
N GLY A 122 13.21 11.52 0.22
CA GLY A 122 14.46 10.96 -0.30
C GLY A 122 15.42 10.40 0.77
N VAL A 123 15.00 10.38 2.03
CA VAL A 123 15.77 9.84 3.16
C VAL A 123 15.24 8.47 3.56
N ASP A 124 13.94 8.37 3.83
CA ASP A 124 13.28 7.12 4.19
C ASP A 124 12.73 6.44 2.93
N GLN A 125 13.19 5.22 2.69
CA GLN A 125 12.81 4.45 1.49
C GLN A 125 11.35 3.97 1.60
N PRO A 126 10.47 4.37 0.69
CA PRO A 126 9.06 4.02 0.76
C PRO A 126 8.78 2.54 0.45
N ASP A 127 9.62 1.88 -0.33
CA ASP A 127 9.49 0.47 -0.70
C ASP A 127 9.60 -0.45 0.52
N ALA A 128 10.51 -0.15 1.45
CA ALA A 128 10.64 -0.88 2.70
C ALA A 128 9.41 -0.76 3.61
N LEU A 129 8.72 0.38 3.55
CA LEU A 129 7.53 0.67 4.35
C LEU A 129 6.24 0.16 3.71
N ALA A 130 6.25 -0.14 2.41
CA ALA A 130 5.07 -0.53 1.64
C ALA A 130 4.40 -1.80 2.18
N GLY A 131 5.19 -2.82 2.50
CA GLY A 131 4.70 -4.07 3.08
C GLY A 131 4.03 -3.87 4.43
N PHE A 132 4.62 -3.03 5.28
CA PHE A 132 4.06 -2.70 6.59
C PHE A 132 2.77 -1.89 6.47
N ALA A 133 2.72 -0.91 5.57
CA ALA A 133 1.51 -0.14 5.30
C ALA A 133 0.36 -1.04 4.80
N ALA A 134 0.64 -1.96 3.88
CA ALA A 134 -0.33 -2.93 3.38
C ALA A 134 -0.84 -3.87 4.47
N SER A 135 0.05 -4.37 5.32
CA SER A 135 -0.31 -5.21 6.46
C SER A 135 -1.24 -4.48 7.45
N CYS A 136 -0.95 -3.20 7.74
CA CYS A 136 -1.81 -2.38 8.59
C CYS A 136 -3.19 -2.10 7.97
N ALA A 137 -3.28 -2.02 6.65
CA ALA A 137 -4.55 -1.83 5.96
C ALA A 137 -5.39 -3.11 5.91
N MET A 138 -4.76 -4.28 6.01
CA MET A 138 -5.43 -5.59 6.03
C MET A 138 -5.92 -6.01 7.42
N ALA A 139 -5.29 -5.51 8.48
CA ALA A 139 -5.64 -5.84 9.85
C ALA A 139 -6.94 -5.15 10.31
#